data_3993b0b91a8f6536e27132b9c4a628fd
#
_entry.id   3993b0b91a8f6536e27132b9c4a628fd
#
_cell.length_a   1.000
_cell.length_b   1.000
_cell.length_c   1.000
_cell.angle_alpha   90.00
_cell.angle_beta   90.00
_cell.angle_gamma   90.00
#
_symmetry.space_group_name_H-M   'P 1'
#
loop_
_entity.id
_entity.type
_entity.pdbx_description
1 polymer ?
#
loop_
_entity_poly.entity_id
_entity_poly.type
_entity_poly.pdbx_seq_one_letter_code
_entity_poly.pdbx_strand_id
1 'polypeptide(L)'
;MLLFAQPATRIVRLTIDDITRAADGQVFIRFGEPPTPVPEPFATLLLQATTQRDNLQTATNPGARWLFPGRRAGQPLHASHLSQLVRDLGVPALAGRTAALRQLVLQAPAPVVAQALGFTHGTTTRVASEAGTPWSRYASGDHSRWPQPE
;
A
#
# COMPACT_ATOMS: atom_id res chain seq x y z
N MET A 1 -2.68 -2.85 -4.36
CA MET A 1 -3.48 -3.48 -3.29
C MET A 1 -2.62 -4.33 -2.37
N LEU A 2 -1.96 -5.36 -2.85
CA LEU A 2 -1.23 -6.31 -1.99
C LEU A 2 0.06 -5.73 -1.42
N LEU A 3 0.86 -5.02 -2.20
CA LEU A 3 2.16 -4.49 -1.77
C LEU A 3 2.05 -3.51 -0.57
N PHE A 4 1.09 -2.58 -0.64
CA PHE A 4 0.90 -1.53 0.39
C PHE A 4 -0.42 -1.66 1.15
N ALA A 5 -1.05 -2.82 1.12
CA ALA A 5 -2.31 -3.11 1.80
C ALA A 5 -3.48 -2.15 1.47
N GLN A 6 -3.40 -1.37 0.39
CA GLN A 6 -4.37 -0.33 0.08
C GLN A 6 -5.70 -0.88 -0.47
N PRO A 7 -6.86 -0.31 -0.08
CA PRO A 7 -8.15 -0.68 -0.65
C PRO A 7 -8.31 -0.18 -2.10
N ALA A 8 -9.12 -0.87 -2.88
CA ALA A 8 -9.41 -0.47 -4.26
C ALA A 8 -9.95 0.97 -4.36
N THR A 9 -10.77 1.39 -3.39
CA THR A 9 -11.32 2.75 -3.31
C THR A 9 -10.25 3.83 -3.23
N ARG A 10 -9.09 3.52 -2.66
CA ARG A 10 -7.97 4.46 -2.58
C ARG A 10 -7.07 4.38 -3.80
N ILE A 11 -6.82 3.18 -4.31
CA ILE A 11 -5.99 2.97 -5.50
C ILE A 11 -6.58 3.67 -6.73
N VAL A 12 -7.89 3.57 -6.95
CA VAL A 12 -8.53 4.23 -8.09
C VAL A 12 -8.47 5.75 -8.03
N ARG A 13 -8.24 6.33 -6.86
CA ARG A 13 -8.10 7.79 -6.66
C ARG A 13 -6.68 8.30 -6.80
N LEU A 14 -5.71 7.44 -7.04
CA LEU A 14 -4.35 7.86 -7.34
C LEU A 14 -4.32 8.67 -8.63
N THR A 15 -3.52 9.71 -8.60
CA THR A 15 -3.20 10.55 -9.76
C THR A 15 -1.77 10.27 -10.22
N ILE A 16 -1.41 10.75 -11.39
CA ILE A 16 -0.01 10.69 -11.85
C ILE A 16 0.92 11.54 -10.98
N ASP A 17 0.38 12.54 -10.26
CA ASP A 17 1.14 13.40 -9.34
C ASP A 17 1.51 12.69 -8.04
N ASP A 18 0.83 11.59 -7.72
CA ASP A 18 1.16 10.76 -6.56
C ASP A 18 2.35 9.83 -6.84
N ILE A 19 2.83 9.77 -8.09
CA ILE A 19 3.98 8.99 -8.50
C ILE A 19 5.14 9.94 -8.79
N THR A 20 6.23 9.79 -8.07
CA THR A 20 7.43 10.60 -8.25
C THR A 20 8.64 9.73 -8.50
N ARG A 21 9.59 10.26 -9.28
CA ARG A 21 10.89 9.61 -9.51
C ARG A 21 11.98 10.55 -9.01
N ALA A 22 12.83 10.05 -8.13
CA ALA A 22 13.98 10.78 -7.64
C ALA A 22 15.13 10.79 -8.66
N ALA A 23 16.12 11.64 -8.44
CA ALA A 23 17.27 11.79 -9.33
C ALA A 23 18.12 10.51 -9.47
N ASP A 24 18.15 9.68 -8.43
CA ASP A 24 18.80 8.35 -8.42
C ASP A 24 18.01 7.26 -9.14
N GLY A 25 16.83 7.62 -9.68
CA GLY A 25 15.95 6.70 -10.41
C GLY A 25 14.92 5.99 -9.54
N GLN A 26 14.98 6.11 -8.20
CA GLN A 26 14.03 5.48 -7.31
C GLN A 26 12.62 6.06 -7.51
N VAL A 27 11.62 5.18 -7.54
CA VAL A 27 10.22 5.56 -7.71
C VAL A 27 9.51 5.53 -6.36
N PHE A 28 8.70 6.54 -6.12
CA PHE A 28 7.89 6.68 -4.91
C PHE A 28 6.41 6.82 -5.24
N ILE A 29 5.58 6.35 -4.33
CA ILE A 29 4.12 6.52 -4.37
C ILE A 29 3.64 7.20 -3.10
N ARG A 30 2.74 8.17 -3.24
CA ARG A 30 2.19 8.93 -2.12
C ARG A 30 0.85 8.36 -1.68
N PHE A 31 0.85 7.65 -0.57
CA PHE A 31 -0.35 7.29 0.18
C PHE A 31 -0.50 8.11 1.46
N GLY A 32 0.59 8.61 2.00
CA GLY A 32 0.70 9.44 3.19
C GLY A 32 1.98 10.26 3.12
N GLU A 33 2.55 10.59 4.27
CA GLU A 33 3.83 11.32 4.37
C GLU A 33 4.77 10.57 5.33
N PRO A 34 6.00 10.33 4.93
CA PRO A 34 6.60 10.60 3.62
C PRO A 34 6.11 9.66 2.51
N PRO A 35 6.35 9.99 1.21
CA PRO A 35 6.09 9.07 0.10
C PRO A 35 6.81 7.74 0.30
N THR A 36 6.19 6.65 -0.12
CA THR A 36 6.68 5.31 0.09
C THR A 36 7.46 4.82 -1.15
N PRO A 37 8.67 4.25 -1.00
CA PRO A 37 9.43 3.72 -2.13
C PRO A 37 8.72 2.50 -2.72
N VAL A 38 8.77 2.39 -4.05
CA VAL A 38 8.18 1.29 -4.80
C VAL A 38 9.31 0.37 -5.29
N PRO A 39 9.33 -0.91 -4.89
CA PRO A 39 10.34 -1.85 -5.34
C PRO A 39 10.11 -2.29 -6.79
N GLU A 40 11.19 -2.69 -7.47
CA GLU A 40 11.09 -3.39 -8.75
C GLU A 40 10.47 -4.80 -8.56
N PRO A 41 9.74 -5.31 -9.56
CA PRO A 41 9.44 -4.71 -10.87
C PRO A 41 8.24 -3.75 -10.87
N PHE A 42 7.63 -3.47 -9.70
CA PHE A 42 6.43 -2.63 -9.61
C PHE A 42 6.70 -1.17 -9.96
N ALA A 43 7.90 -0.66 -9.70
CA ALA A 43 8.31 0.69 -10.05
C ALA A 43 8.23 0.91 -11.57
N THR A 44 8.80 0.01 -12.34
CA THR A 44 8.74 0.05 -13.81
C THR A 44 7.30 -0.02 -14.32
N LEU A 45 6.48 -0.94 -13.81
CA LEU A 45 5.07 -1.07 -14.19
C LEU A 45 4.26 0.18 -13.84
N LEU A 46 4.54 0.79 -12.71
CA LEU A 46 3.87 1.99 -12.26
C LEU A 46 4.21 3.19 -13.16
N LEU A 47 5.47 3.35 -13.55
CA LEU A 47 5.89 4.37 -14.52
C LEU A 47 5.25 4.15 -15.89
N GLN A 48 5.17 2.92 -16.36
CA GLN A 48 4.45 2.60 -17.60
C GLN A 48 2.97 3.00 -17.48
N ALA A 49 2.32 2.72 -16.36
CA ALA A 49 0.94 3.11 -16.12
C ALA A 49 0.74 4.64 -16.09
N THR A 50 1.76 5.45 -15.81
CA THR A 50 1.62 6.93 -15.90
C THR A 50 1.60 7.42 -17.33
N THR A 51 2.24 6.73 -18.26
CA THR A 51 2.37 7.11 -19.66
C THR A 51 1.34 6.41 -20.55
N GLN A 52 1.02 5.16 -20.27
CA GLN A 52 0.09 4.33 -21.05
C GLN A 52 -1.23 4.17 -20.28
N ARG A 53 -1.98 5.26 -20.14
CA ARG A 53 -3.27 5.26 -19.45
C ARG A 53 -4.40 4.98 -20.44
N ASP A 54 -5.17 3.96 -20.17
CA ASP A 54 -6.40 3.66 -20.90
C ASP A 54 -7.42 4.79 -20.77
N ASN A 55 -8.36 4.86 -21.71
CA ASN A 55 -9.48 5.82 -21.72
C ASN A 55 -9.09 7.32 -21.82
N LEU A 56 -7.81 7.70 -22.00
CA LEU A 56 -7.44 9.09 -22.24
C LEU A 56 -7.71 9.55 -23.68
N GLN A 57 -7.71 8.61 -24.61
CA GLN A 57 -7.92 8.88 -26.04
C GLN A 57 -9.40 9.12 -26.39
N THR A 58 -10.30 8.95 -25.43
CA THR A 58 -11.70 9.32 -25.60
C THR A 58 -11.88 10.82 -25.39
N ALA A 59 -12.71 11.48 -26.19
CA ALA A 59 -13.02 12.90 -26.09
C ALA A 59 -13.57 13.33 -24.70
N THR A 60 -13.86 12.37 -23.83
CA THR A 60 -14.44 12.57 -22.50
C THR A 60 -13.40 12.77 -21.39
N ASN A 61 -12.12 12.43 -21.60
CA ASN A 61 -11.09 12.45 -20.53
C ASN A 61 -9.73 13.08 -20.91
N PRO A 62 -9.63 14.09 -21.80
CA PRO A 62 -8.33 14.55 -22.33
C PRO A 62 -7.41 15.16 -21.27
N GLY A 63 -7.96 15.70 -20.18
CA GLY A 63 -7.22 16.32 -19.08
C GLY A 63 -7.20 15.54 -17.77
N ALA A 64 -7.71 14.31 -17.76
CA ALA A 64 -7.79 13.54 -16.51
C ALA A 64 -6.39 13.17 -15.99
N ARG A 65 -6.11 13.52 -14.72
CA ARG A 65 -4.84 13.21 -14.05
C ARG A 65 -4.87 11.89 -13.28
N TRP A 66 -6.00 11.17 -13.31
CA TRP A 66 -6.12 9.87 -12.66
C TRP A 66 -5.11 8.86 -13.22
N LEU A 67 -4.44 8.11 -12.36
CA LEU A 67 -3.57 7.00 -12.78
C LEU A 67 -4.38 5.92 -13.50
N PHE A 68 -5.60 5.68 -13.03
CA PHE A 68 -6.57 4.76 -13.62
C PHE A 68 -7.84 5.52 -14.01
N PRO A 69 -7.87 6.16 -15.21
CA PRO A 69 -9.03 6.90 -15.66
C PRO A 69 -10.19 5.96 -15.99
N GLY A 70 -11.40 6.36 -15.61
CA GLY A 70 -12.63 5.63 -15.90
C GLY A 70 -13.17 5.96 -17.29
N ARG A 71 -14.27 5.30 -17.66
CA ARG A 71 -14.99 5.56 -18.91
C ARG A 71 -15.86 6.83 -18.84
N ARG A 72 -16.20 7.30 -17.65
CA ARG A 72 -16.98 8.53 -17.45
C ARG A 72 -16.04 9.74 -17.43
N ALA A 73 -16.48 10.84 -18.05
CA ALA A 73 -15.71 12.08 -18.12
C ALA A 73 -15.23 12.55 -16.74
N GLY A 74 -13.93 12.80 -16.61
CA GLY A 74 -13.30 13.32 -15.40
C GLY A 74 -13.31 12.37 -14.19
N GLN A 75 -13.82 11.16 -14.31
CA GLN A 75 -13.93 10.22 -13.20
C GLN A 75 -12.83 9.14 -13.24
N PRO A 76 -12.35 8.70 -12.08
CA PRO A 76 -11.46 7.54 -12.01
C PRO A 76 -12.22 6.24 -12.32
N LEU A 77 -11.45 5.17 -12.51
CA LEU A 77 -11.98 3.82 -12.57
C LEU A 77 -12.84 3.52 -11.34
N HIS A 78 -13.95 2.84 -11.51
CA HIS A 78 -14.80 2.49 -10.36
C HIS A 78 -14.13 1.41 -9.51
N ALA A 79 -14.15 1.58 -8.18
CA ALA A 79 -13.48 0.68 -7.26
C ALA A 79 -13.99 -0.78 -7.33
N SER A 80 -15.29 -0.98 -7.62
CA SER A 80 -15.84 -2.33 -7.81
C SER A 80 -15.27 -3.01 -9.04
N HIS A 81 -15.03 -2.26 -10.14
CA HIS A 81 -14.43 -2.81 -11.35
C HIS A 81 -12.97 -3.25 -11.09
N LEU A 82 -12.16 -2.40 -10.42
CA LEU A 82 -10.82 -2.81 -10.00
C LEU A 82 -10.86 -4.06 -9.11
N SER A 83 -11.79 -4.10 -8.15
CA SER A 83 -11.95 -5.26 -7.27
C SER A 83 -12.37 -6.52 -8.04
N GLN A 84 -13.15 -6.37 -9.10
CA GLN A 84 -13.53 -7.50 -9.98
C GLN A 84 -12.31 -8.01 -10.75
N LEU A 85 -11.55 -7.12 -11.39
CA LEU A 85 -10.32 -7.50 -12.11
C LEU A 85 -9.34 -8.27 -11.21
N VAL A 86 -9.18 -7.83 -9.96
CA VAL A 86 -8.30 -8.52 -9.00
C VAL A 86 -8.85 -9.91 -8.64
N ARG A 87 -10.16 -10.07 -8.49
CA ARG A 87 -10.80 -11.39 -8.25
C ARG A 87 -10.64 -12.32 -9.45
N ASP A 88 -10.79 -11.79 -10.67
CA ASP A 88 -10.67 -12.56 -11.91
C ASP A 88 -9.24 -13.11 -12.10
N LEU A 89 -8.24 -12.45 -11.49
CA LEU A 89 -6.87 -12.94 -11.39
C LEU A 89 -6.68 -14.01 -10.29
N GLY A 90 -7.74 -14.41 -9.59
CA GLY A 90 -7.68 -15.40 -8.50
C GLY A 90 -7.06 -14.85 -7.19
N VAL A 91 -6.95 -13.53 -7.04
CA VAL A 91 -6.32 -12.92 -5.86
C VAL A 91 -7.36 -12.65 -4.77
N PRO A 92 -7.21 -13.23 -3.55
CA PRO A 92 -8.10 -12.98 -2.42
C PRO A 92 -7.82 -11.58 -1.84
N ALA A 93 -8.41 -10.54 -2.42
CA ALA A 93 -8.06 -9.14 -2.16
C ALA A 93 -8.14 -8.74 -0.68
N LEU A 94 -9.13 -9.20 0.08
CA LEU A 94 -9.29 -8.87 1.49
C LEU A 94 -8.23 -9.59 2.36
N ALA A 95 -8.12 -10.91 2.21
CA ALA A 95 -7.14 -11.70 2.96
C ALA A 95 -5.71 -11.27 2.63
N GLY A 96 -5.41 -11.02 1.35
CA GLY A 96 -4.11 -10.54 0.90
C GLY A 96 -3.75 -9.16 1.46
N ARG A 97 -4.72 -8.23 1.55
CA ARG A 97 -4.51 -6.93 2.19
C ARG A 97 -4.22 -7.04 3.67
N THR A 98 -4.96 -7.89 4.38
CA THR A 98 -4.73 -8.11 5.81
C THR A 98 -3.35 -8.71 6.07
N ALA A 99 -2.95 -9.70 5.26
CA ALA A 99 -1.62 -10.29 5.33
C ALA A 99 -0.51 -9.27 5.01
N ALA A 100 -0.70 -8.43 3.98
CA ALA A 100 0.24 -7.38 3.64
C ALA A 100 0.41 -6.34 4.77
N LEU A 101 -0.70 -5.88 5.38
CA LEU A 101 -0.61 -4.94 6.50
C LEU A 101 0.08 -5.57 7.71
N ARG A 102 -0.19 -6.84 8.01
CA ARG A 102 0.54 -7.59 9.05
C ARG A 102 2.04 -7.60 8.78
N GLN A 103 2.43 -7.91 7.56
CA GLN A 103 3.85 -7.93 7.18
C GLN A 103 4.50 -6.55 7.33
N LEU A 104 3.83 -5.49 6.94
CA LEU A 104 4.33 -4.12 7.05
C LEU A 104 4.55 -3.68 8.49
N VAL A 105 3.62 -3.98 9.41
CA VAL A 105 3.77 -3.63 10.84
C VAL A 105 4.79 -4.51 11.58
N LEU A 106 5.21 -5.63 10.99
CA LEU A 106 6.34 -6.42 11.48
C LEU A 106 7.70 -5.87 11.01
N GLN A 107 7.73 -5.14 9.90
CA GLN A 107 8.94 -4.57 9.32
C GLN A 107 9.24 -3.15 9.80
N ALA A 108 8.21 -2.39 10.19
CA ALA A 108 8.34 -1.01 10.65
C ALA A 108 7.36 -0.70 11.78
N PRO A 109 7.66 0.28 12.66
CA PRO A 109 6.77 0.68 13.74
C PRO A 109 5.38 1.08 13.23
N ALA A 110 4.33 0.65 13.95
CA ALA A 110 2.94 0.91 13.56
C ALA A 110 2.61 2.39 13.25
N PRO A 111 3.12 3.39 14.03
CA PRO A 111 2.93 4.80 13.69
C PRO A 111 3.56 5.21 12.35
N VAL A 112 4.74 4.68 12.03
CA VAL A 112 5.44 4.96 10.77
C VAL A 112 4.65 4.38 9.59
N VAL A 113 4.17 3.14 9.70
CA VAL A 113 3.31 2.50 8.70
C VAL A 113 2.00 3.28 8.52
N ALA A 114 1.39 3.74 9.63
CA ALA A 114 0.19 4.56 9.58
C ALA A 114 0.41 5.84 8.78
N GLN A 115 1.46 6.58 9.10
CA GLN A 115 1.77 7.87 8.49
C GLN A 115 2.14 7.71 7.00
N ALA A 116 3.08 6.84 6.66
CA ALA A 116 3.57 6.66 5.29
C ALA A 116 2.49 6.10 4.35
N LEU A 117 1.63 5.21 4.85
CA LEU A 117 0.59 4.57 4.06
C LEU A 117 -0.80 5.17 4.28
N GLY A 118 -0.91 6.20 5.14
CA GLY A 118 -2.14 6.92 5.45
C GLY A 118 -3.23 6.03 6.05
N PHE A 119 -2.86 5.09 6.90
CA PHE A 119 -3.78 4.37 7.76
C PHE A 119 -4.04 5.16 9.04
N THR A 120 -5.12 4.84 9.74
CA THR A 120 -5.31 5.35 11.10
C THR A 120 -4.37 4.64 12.07
N HIS A 121 -3.85 5.38 13.07
CA HIS A 121 -3.00 4.81 14.11
C HIS A 121 -3.65 3.61 14.80
N GLY A 122 -4.95 3.71 15.10
CA GLY A 122 -5.70 2.61 15.74
C GLY A 122 -5.69 1.33 14.90
N THR A 123 -5.80 1.42 13.58
CA THR A 123 -5.75 0.25 12.69
C THR A 123 -4.38 -0.42 12.73
N THR A 124 -3.30 0.34 12.56
CA THR A 124 -1.94 -0.22 12.52
C THR A 124 -1.50 -0.74 13.89
N THR A 125 -1.85 -0.04 14.99
CA THR A 125 -1.58 -0.49 16.37
C THR A 125 -2.30 -1.80 16.68
N ARG A 126 -3.58 -1.92 16.33
CA ARG A 126 -4.33 -3.17 16.50
C ARG A 126 -3.70 -4.32 15.74
N VAL A 127 -3.37 -4.12 14.46
CA VAL A 127 -2.74 -5.16 13.62
C VAL A 127 -1.35 -5.52 14.15
N ALA A 128 -0.57 -4.54 14.62
CA ALA A 128 0.74 -4.78 15.22
C ALA A 128 0.61 -5.60 16.54
N SER A 129 -0.35 -5.28 17.39
CA SER A 129 -0.65 -6.04 18.60
C SER A 129 -1.06 -7.49 18.29
N GLU A 130 -1.93 -7.67 17.30
CA GLU A 130 -2.35 -9.01 16.84
C GLU A 130 -1.18 -9.80 16.21
N ALA A 131 -0.31 -9.14 15.45
CA ALA A 131 0.85 -9.77 14.83
C ALA A 131 1.98 -10.06 15.80
N GLY A 132 2.20 -9.17 16.78
CA GLY A 132 3.28 -9.24 17.76
C GLY A 132 2.92 -9.95 19.07
N THR A 133 1.67 -10.37 19.27
CA THR A 133 1.23 -11.07 20.49
C THR A 133 2.12 -12.26 20.89
N PRO A 134 2.64 -13.10 19.97
CA PRO A 134 3.61 -14.14 20.30
C PRO A 134 4.92 -13.58 20.87
N TRP A 135 5.42 -12.47 20.34
CA TRP A 135 6.70 -11.88 20.72
C TRP A 135 6.64 -11.10 22.04
N SER A 136 5.56 -10.38 22.30
CA SER A 136 5.39 -9.66 23.57
C SER A 136 5.25 -10.61 24.76
N ARG A 137 4.67 -11.78 24.57
CA ARG A 137 4.63 -12.85 25.59
C ARG A 137 5.98 -13.53 25.77
N TYR A 138 6.81 -13.55 24.74
CA TYR A 138 8.14 -14.17 24.81
C TYR A 138 9.19 -13.24 25.43
N ALA A 139 9.04 -11.92 25.26
CA ALA A 139 9.95 -10.93 25.83
C ALA A 139 9.75 -10.64 27.31
N SER A 140 8.64 -11.05 27.90
CA SER A 140 8.33 -10.91 29.34
C SER A 140 8.73 -12.14 30.17
N GLY A 141 9.45 -13.09 29.60
CA GLY A 141 10.07 -14.17 30.37
C GLY A 141 11.14 -13.61 31.29
N ASP A 142 10.92 -13.79 32.60
CA ASP A 142 11.79 -13.41 33.70
C ASP A 142 13.25 -13.81 33.44
N HIS A 143 14.10 -12.84 33.08
CA HIS A 143 15.53 -13.03 32.91
C HIS A 143 16.31 -13.03 34.24
N SER A 144 15.61 -13.10 35.39
CA SER A 144 16.22 -13.09 36.72
C SER A 144 16.91 -14.39 37.12
N ARG A 145 16.96 -15.41 36.24
CA ARG A 145 17.63 -16.68 36.47
C ARG A 145 18.93 -16.86 35.64
N TRP A 146 19.78 -15.88 35.63
CA TRP A 146 21.17 -16.16 35.23
C TRP A 146 21.93 -16.60 36.49
N PRO A 147 22.55 -17.82 36.53
CA PRO A 147 23.38 -18.21 37.67
C PRO A 147 24.57 -17.26 37.76
N GLN A 148 24.77 -16.67 38.94
CA GLN A 148 26.00 -15.94 39.23
C GLN A 148 27.15 -16.96 39.28
N PRO A 149 28.28 -16.73 38.59
CA PRO A 149 29.48 -17.56 38.78
C PRO A 149 29.99 -17.40 40.19
N GLU A 150 30.27 -18.52 40.88
CA GLU A 150 31.00 -18.56 42.16
C GLU A 150 32.48 -18.12 41.97
#